data_fd5f14988689842ef19c6eecabc7abeb
#
_entry.id   fd5f14988689842ef19c6eecabc7abeb
#
_cell.length_a   1.000
_cell.length_b   1.000
_cell.length_c   1.000
_cell.angle_alpha   90.00
_cell.angle_beta   90.00
_cell.angle_gamma   90.00
#
_symmetry.space_group_name_H-M   'P 1'
#
loop_
_entity.id
_entity.type
_entity.pdbx_description
1 polymer ?
#
loop_
_entity_poly.entity_id
_entity_poly.type
_entity_poly.pdbx_seq_one_letter_code
_entity_poly.pdbx_strand_id
1 'polypeptide(L)'
;ILHGDAGDPGCRAPAICVIAEKMAGGAQAAPSGAEKAAAFFSVFKGVNPADWHSAIPAWSRISIPGADSRVRLDVTAHSSTVEKIFSLRPGADPESIRMTVLGAESLSIDDSGSLVVRTKLGSISFSAPKAWQETPLGREPVEAAYWAENGDYGFLLGAYDTARTVHIDPLLASTYLGGSKWDSCVALAVDSSGYVYVTGTTR
;
A
#
# COMPACT_ATOMS: atom_id res chain seq x y z
N ILE A 1 -6.72 -0.01 8.38
CA ILE A 1 -7.83 -0.12 9.35
C ILE A 1 -7.73 1.07 10.29
N LEU A 2 -8.76 1.93 10.30
CA LEU A 2 -8.88 3.04 11.23
C LEU A 2 -9.80 2.61 12.38
N HIS A 3 -9.35 2.79 13.62
CA HIS A 3 -10.20 2.67 14.80
C HIS A 3 -10.72 4.06 15.19
N GLY A 4 -12.03 4.25 15.25
CA GLY A 4 -12.63 5.41 15.86
C GLY A 4 -12.60 5.26 17.39
N ASP A 5 -12.18 6.30 18.09
CA ASP A 5 -12.19 6.34 19.55
C ASP A 5 -13.64 6.40 20.03
N ALA A 6 -14.07 5.39 20.80
CA ALA A 6 -15.38 5.35 21.43
C ALA A 6 -15.30 6.06 22.80
N GLY A 7 -15.24 7.37 22.76
CA GLY A 7 -15.28 8.22 23.96
C GLY A 7 -16.67 8.41 24.54
N ASP A 8 -17.52 7.36 24.60
CA ASP A 8 -18.84 7.43 25.24
C ASP A 8 -19.10 6.18 26.10
N PRO A 9 -19.52 6.32 27.37
CA PRO A 9 -19.72 5.21 28.32
C PRO A 9 -20.86 4.24 27.99
N GLY A 10 -21.45 4.32 26.79
CA GLY A 10 -22.55 3.47 26.29
C GLY A 10 -22.11 2.35 25.38
N CYS A 11 -20.96 1.68 25.61
CA CYS A 11 -20.53 0.41 24.97
C CYS A 11 -21.03 0.18 23.52
N ARG A 12 -20.68 1.07 22.58
CA ARG A 12 -20.75 0.77 21.15
C ARG A 12 -19.47 0.03 20.75
N ALA A 13 -19.62 -1.08 20.05
CA ALA A 13 -18.48 -1.77 19.43
C ALA A 13 -17.61 -0.76 18.65
N PRO A 14 -16.26 -0.86 18.72
CA PRO A 14 -15.38 0.05 18.00
C PRO A 14 -15.72 0.01 16.52
N ALA A 15 -15.92 1.19 15.93
CA ALA A 15 -16.16 1.29 14.49
C ALA A 15 -14.84 1.02 13.76
N ILE A 16 -14.85 0.10 12.82
CA ILE A 16 -13.70 -0.24 11.99
C ILE A 16 -14.00 0.22 10.57
N CYS A 17 -13.07 0.95 9.96
CA CYS A 17 -13.08 1.27 8.55
C CYS A 17 -11.92 0.54 7.85
N VAL A 18 -12.23 -0.22 6.82
CA VAL A 18 -11.24 -0.90 6.00
C VAL A 18 -11.11 -0.15 4.68
N ILE A 19 -9.89 0.24 4.35
CA ILE A 19 -9.54 0.74 3.03
C ILE A 19 -8.75 -0.35 2.32
N ALA A 20 -9.13 -0.67 1.10
CA ALA A 20 -8.39 -1.56 0.23
C ALA A 20 -7.96 -0.82 -1.03
N GLU A 21 -6.73 -1.01 -1.44
CA GLU A 21 -6.20 -0.48 -2.69
C GLU A 21 -6.01 -1.61 -3.68
N LYS A 22 -6.46 -1.40 -4.90
CA LYS A 22 -6.34 -2.37 -6.00
C LYS A 22 -5.73 -1.70 -7.21
N MET A 23 -4.69 -2.29 -7.76
CA MET A 23 -4.15 -1.84 -9.05
C MET A 23 -5.13 -2.23 -10.16
N ALA A 24 -5.55 -1.23 -10.96
CA ALA A 24 -6.46 -1.45 -12.09
C ALA A 24 -5.79 -2.35 -13.15
N GLY A 25 -6.61 -3.12 -13.85
CA GLY A 25 -6.11 -4.08 -14.83
C GLY A 25 -5.71 -5.43 -14.22
N GLY A 26 -5.76 -5.56 -12.89
CA GLY A 26 -5.58 -6.77 -12.10
C GLY A 26 -4.36 -7.59 -12.46
N ALA A 27 -3.58 -8.01 -11.51
CA ALA A 27 -2.42 -8.85 -11.78
C ALA A 27 -2.84 -10.12 -12.52
N GLN A 28 -2.37 -10.28 -13.74
CA GLN A 28 -2.39 -11.59 -14.43
C GLN A 28 -1.40 -12.55 -13.73
N ALA A 29 -0.46 -12.02 -12.96
CA ALA A 29 0.51 -12.76 -12.17
C ALA A 29 0.27 -12.55 -10.67
N ALA A 30 0.36 -13.63 -9.91
CA ALA A 30 0.21 -13.59 -8.46
C ALA A 30 1.32 -12.73 -7.81
N PRO A 31 0.99 -12.01 -6.71
CA PRO A 31 2.00 -11.36 -5.90
C PRO A 31 3.05 -12.37 -5.41
N SER A 32 4.27 -11.93 -5.27
CA SER A 32 5.39 -12.77 -4.84
C SER A 32 6.13 -12.16 -3.66
N GLY A 33 6.57 -13.00 -2.72
CA GLY A 33 7.45 -12.58 -1.64
C GLY A 33 8.85 -12.31 -2.19
N ALA A 34 9.39 -11.12 -1.90
CA ALA A 34 10.71 -10.71 -2.36
C ALA A 34 11.78 -10.84 -1.28
N GLU A 35 11.41 -10.63 -0.01
CA GLU A 35 12.31 -10.75 1.13
C GLU A 35 11.63 -11.56 2.24
N LYS A 36 12.18 -12.73 2.54
CA LYS A 36 11.63 -13.63 3.55
C LYS A 36 11.92 -13.09 4.96
N ALA A 37 10.89 -12.95 5.76
CA ALA A 37 11.03 -12.62 7.18
C ALA A 37 11.42 -13.88 7.98
N ALA A 38 11.98 -13.68 9.17
CA ALA A 38 12.25 -14.79 10.08
C ALA A 38 10.99 -15.40 10.72
N ALA A 39 9.84 -14.72 10.61
CA ALA A 39 8.58 -15.13 11.19
C ALA A 39 7.81 -16.10 10.29
N PHE A 40 7.00 -16.95 10.92
CA PHE A 40 6.01 -17.81 10.27
C PHE A 40 4.64 -17.57 10.91
N PHE A 41 3.59 -17.71 10.11
CA PHE A 41 2.22 -17.64 10.60
C PHE A 41 1.56 -19.00 10.62
N SER A 42 0.62 -19.15 11.53
CA SER A 42 -0.31 -20.28 11.51
C SER A 42 -1.73 -19.73 11.65
N VAL A 43 -2.63 -20.21 10.79
CA VAL A 43 -4.04 -19.81 10.78
C VAL A 43 -4.85 -21.05 11.05
N PHE A 44 -5.58 -21.04 12.16
CA PHE A 44 -6.48 -22.12 12.58
C PHE A 44 -7.90 -21.57 12.52
N LYS A 45 -8.60 -21.79 11.41
CA LYS A 45 -9.97 -21.28 11.20
C LYS A 45 -10.97 -22.41 11.25
N GLY A 46 -12.00 -22.25 12.09
CA GLY A 46 -13.05 -23.25 12.25
C GLY A 46 -12.58 -24.51 12.99
N VAL A 47 -13.43 -25.55 12.95
CA VAL A 47 -13.21 -26.83 13.66
C VAL A 47 -12.61 -27.93 12.77
N ASN A 48 -12.52 -27.67 11.46
CA ASN A 48 -11.99 -28.64 10.51
C ASN A 48 -10.48 -28.45 10.33
N PRO A 49 -9.63 -29.44 10.71
CA PRO A 49 -8.18 -29.35 10.55
C PRO A 49 -7.71 -29.16 9.10
N ALA A 50 -8.51 -29.52 8.10
CA ALA A 50 -8.19 -29.30 6.68
C ALA A 50 -8.12 -27.81 6.30
N ASP A 51 -8.77 -26.94 7.09
CA ASP A 51 -8.75 -25.49 6.90
C ASP A 51 -7.64 -24.80 7.72
N TRP A 52 -6.80 -25.59 8.39
CA TRP A 52 -5.70 -25.09 9.19
C TRP A 52 -4.42 -25.03 8.37
N HIS A 53 -3.79 -23.90 8.41
CA HIS A 53 -2.51 -23.65 7.72
C HIS A 53 -1.46 -23.31 8.75
N SER A 54 -0.36 -24.05 8.76
CA SER A 54 0.78 -23.82 9.65
C SER A 54 2.04 -23.54 8.84
N ALA A 55 3.00 -22.86 9.48
CA ALA A 55 4.30 -22.52 8.90
C ALA A 55 4.20 -21.73 7.57
N ILE A 56 3.19 -20.88 7.44
CA ILE A 56 3.06 -19.97 6.31
C ILE A 56 4.21 -18.97 6.39
N PRO A 57 5.09 -18.87 5.36
CA PRO A 57 6.21 -17.94 5.41
C PRO A 57 5.73 -16.49 5.39
N ALA A 58 6.33 -15.66 6.24
CA ALA A 58 6.16 -14.22 6.20
C ALA A 58 7.20 -13.59 5.28
N TRP A 59 6.88 -12.41 4.78
CA TRP A 59 7.74 -11.64 3.89
C TRP A 59 7.82 -10.20 4.41
N SER A 60 8.99 -9.60 4.41
CA SER A 60 9.17 -8.18 4.73
C SER A 60 8.88 -7.30 3.52
N ARG A 61 9.02 -7.84 2.30
CA ARG A 61 8.64 -7.18 1.06
C ARG A 61 7.86 -8.11 0.15
N ILE A 62 6.82 -7.56 -0.48
CA ILE A 62 5.95 -8.23 -1.44
C ILE A 62 6.02 -7.43 -2.75
N SER A 63 6.21 -8.14 -3.85
CA SER A 63 6.18 -7.57 -5.20
C SER A 63 4.88 -7.94 -5.90
N ILE A 64 4.17 -6.94 -6.39
CA ILE A 64 2.90 -7.04 -7.10
C ILE A 64 3.13 -6.54 -8.53
N PRO A 65 3.04 -7.41 -9.55
CA PRO A 65 3.16 -6.98 -10.93
C PRO A 65 1.93 -6.20 -11.37
N GLY A 66 2.13 -5.17 -12.17
CA GLY A 66 1.04 -4.44 -12.82
C GLY A 66 0.42 -5.22 -13.99
N ALA A 67 -0.63 -4.67 -14.60
CA ALA A 67 -1.19 -5.19 -15.84
C ALA A 67 -0.16 -5.18 -16.98
N ASP A 68 0.62 -4.11 -17.07
CA ASP A 68 1.86 -4.07 -17.84
C ASP A 68 2.98 -4.68 -17.00
N SER A 69 3.61 -5.74 -17.48
CA SER A 69 4.72 -6.44 -16.82
C SER A 69 5.95 -5.56 -16.56
N ARG A 70 6.02 -4.39 -17.20
CA ARG A 70 7.06 -3.37 -16.99
C ARG A 70 6.77 -2.50 -15.76
N VAL A 71 5.55 -2.57 -15.21
CA VAL A 71 5.16 -1.89 -13.98
C VAL A 71 5.13 -2.88 -12.83
N ARG A 72 5.69 -2.47 -11.70
CA ARG A 72 5.71 -3.27 -10.46
C ARG A 72 5.46 -2.36 -9.26
N LEU A 73 4.67 -2.85 -8.32
CA LEU A 73 4.51 -2.27 -6.99
C LEU A 73 5.21 -3.18 -5.98
N ASP A 74 6.21 -2.65 -5.30
CA ASP A 74 6.82 -3.27 -4.13
C ASP A 74 6.20 -2.66 -2.86
N VAL A 75 5.72 -3.52 -1.96
CA VAL A 75 5.17 -3.14 -0.65
C VAL A 75 6.09 -3.70 0.42
N THR A 76 6.64 -2.83 1.25
CA THR A 76 7.58 -3.18 2.32
C THR A 76 7.03 -2.75 3.67
N ALA A 77 7.10 -3.63 4.66
CA ALA A 77 6.75 -3.32 6.04
C ALA A 77 8.01 -2.97 6.84
N HIS A 78 8.03 -1.80 7.43
CA HIS A 78 9.08 -1.32 8.33
C HIS A 78 8.47 -0.89 9.67
N SER A 79 8.67 -1.69 10.72
CA SER A 79 8.15 -1.39 12.07
C SER A 79 6.66 -1.01 12.07
N SER A 80 6.34 0.28 12.11
CA SER A 80 4.97 0.81 12.13
C SER A 80 4.53 1.43 10.81
N THR A 81 5.34 1.36 9.75
CA THR A 81 5.06 1.98 8.46
C THR A 81 5.00 0.95 7.34
N VAL A 82 4.19 1.25 6.34
CA VAL A 82 4.13 0.50 5.08
C VAL A 82 4.60 1.43 3.98
N GLU A 83 5.67 1.06 3.32
CA GLU A 83 6.23 1.77 2.18
C GLU A 83 5.77 1.11 0.89
N LYS A 84 5.40 1.92 -0.10
CA LYS A 84 5.02 1.47 -1.43
C LYS A 84 5.96 2.10 -2.44
N ILE A 85 6.60 1.31 -3.28
CA ILE A 85 7.44 1.82 -4.37
C ILE A 85 6.92 1.26 -5.69
N PHE A 86 6.50 2.14 -6.57
CA PHE A 86 6.21 1.78 -7.94
C PHE A 86 7.49 1.87 -8.77
N SER A 87 7.73 0.87 -9.60
CA SER A 87 8.85 0.83 -10.54
C SER A 87 8.32 0.72 -11.96
N LEU A 88 8.68 1.70 -12.79
CA LEU A 88 8.36 1.71 -14.22
C LEU A 88 9.64 1.42 -14.99
N ARG A 89 9.70 0.27 -15.62
CA ARG A 89 10.81 -0.11 -16.50
C ARG A 89 10.76 0.66 -17.81
N PRO A 90 11.87 0.73 -18.57
CA PRO A 90 11.90 1.38 -19.88
C PRO A 90 10.73 0.99 -20.78
N GLY A 91 10.10 2.01 -21.37
CA GLY A 91 8.94 1.87 -22.24
C GLY A 91 7.61 1.58 -21.53
N ALA A 92 7.56 1.54 -20.21
CA ALA A 92 6.29 1.52 -19.47
C ALA A 92 5.59 2.88 -19.59
N ASP A 93 4.27 2.84 -19.69
CA ASP A 93 3.44 4.04 -19.66
C ASP A 93 3.08 4.39 -18.21
N PRO A 94 3.45 5.59 -17.69
CA PRO A 94 3.07 6.03 -16.35
C PRO A 94 1.55 6.02 -16.11
N GLU A 95 0.73 6.30 -17.12
CA GLU A 95 -0.73 6.27 -17.03
C GLU A 95 -1.30 4.87 -16.77
N SER A 96 -0.51 3.82 -17.01
CA SER A 96 -0.88 2.44 -16.67
C SER A 96 -0.92 2.19 -15.16
N ILE A 97 -0.34 3.08 -14.34
CA ILE A 97 -0.48 3.04 -12.89
C ILE A 97 -1.79 3.71 -12.50
N ARG A 98 -2.80 2.88 -12.28
CA ARG A 98 -4.09 3.31 -11.77
C ARG A 98 -4.44 2.47 -10.54
N MET A 99 -4.65 3.14 -9.42
CA MET A 99 -4.99 2.52 -8.14
C MET A 99 -6.43 2.88 -7.78
N THR A 100 -7.28 1.87 -7.62
CA THR A 100 -8.64 2.04 -7.11
C THR A 100 -8.65 1.93 -5.60
N VAL A 101 -9.25 2.90 -4.90
CA VAL A 101 -9.38 2.90 -3.44
C VAL A 101 -10.81 2.52 -3.06
N LEU A 102 -10.95 1.34 -2.47
CA LEU A 102 -12.23 0.83 -1.96
C LEU A 102 -12.39 1.20 -0.49
N GLY A 103 -13.61 1.56 -0.07
CA GLY A 103 -13.91 1.94 1.32
C GLY A 103 -13.67 3.41 1.64
N ALA A 104 -13.17 4.19 0.69
CA ALA A 104 -13.11 5.65 0.80
C ALA A 104 -14.45 6.29 0.44
N GLU A 105 -14.76 7.43 1.09
CA GLU A 105 -15.88 8.30 0.70
C GLU A 105 -15.49 9.24 -0.44
N SER A 106 -14.24 9.72 -0.41
CA SER A 106 -13.69 10.56 -1.49
C SER A 106 -12.17 10.54 -1.49
N LEU A 107 -11.60 10.86 -2.66
CA LEU A 107 -10.19 11.16 -2.87
C LEU A 107 -10.07 12.63 -3.29
N SER A 108 -9.05 13.30 -2.78
CA SER A 108 -8.69 14.66 -3.18
C SER A 108 -7.19 14.87 -3.07
N ILE A 109 -6.68 15.89 -3.75
CA ILE A 109 -5.28 16.32 -3.63
C ILE A 109 -5.32 17.66 -2.90
N ASP A 110 -4.56 17.80 -1.82
CA ASP A 110 -4.47 19.04 -1.05
C ASP A 110 -3.42 20.00 -1.63
N ASP A 111 -3.34 21.20 -1.03
CA ASP A 111 -2.43 22.27 -1.48
C ASP A 111 -0.94 21.88 -1.35
N SER A 112 -0.61 20.88 -0.56
CA SER A 112 0.75 20.33 -0.44
C SER A 112 1.08 19.28 -1.51
N GLY A 113 0.11 18.95 -2.38
CA GLY A 113 0.23 17.86 -3.35
C GLY A 113 0.02 16.47 -2.75
N SER A 114 -0.45 16.38 -1.51
CA SER A 114 -0.73 15.11 -0.84
C SER A 114 -2.09 14.54 -1.28
N LEU A 115 -2.17 13.23 -1.46
CA LEU A 115 -3.43 12.53 -1.71
C LEU A 115 -4.15 12.29 -0.40
N VAL A 116 -5.33 12.86 -0.24
CA VAL A 116 -6.19 12.72 0.94
C VAL A 116 -7.32 11.74 0.65
N VAL A 117 -7.35 10.66 1.40
CA VAL A 117 -8.40 9.62 1.37
C VAL A 117 -9.34 9.88 2.54
N ARG A 118 -10.55 10.33 2.27
CA ARG A 118 -11.57 10.55 3.29
C ARG A 118 -12.36 9.27 3.55
N THR A 119 -12.57 8.97 4.82
CA THR A 119 -13.39 7.84 5.27
C THR A 119 -14.40 8.28 6.32
N LYS A 120 -15.34 7.41 6.67
CA LYS A 120 -16.31 7.65 7.75
C LYS A 120 -15.68 7.89 9.13
N LEU A 121 -14.45 7.44 9.35
CA LEU A 121 -13.75 7.54 10.64
C LEU A 121 -12.63 8.59 10.64
N GLY A 122 -12.44 9.31 9.54
CA GLY A 122 -11.38 10.31 9.41
C GLY A 122 -10.69 10.26 8.05
N SER A 123 -9.60 10.99 7.91
CA SER A 123 -8.84 11.06 6.67
C SER A 123 -7.46 10.43 6.83
N ILE A 124 -7.01 9.79 5.75
CA ILE A 124 -5.66 9.28 5.59
C ILE A 124 -4.98 10.13 4.53
N SER A 125 -3.74 10.53 4.75
CA SER A 125 -2.98 11.34 3.79
C SER A 125 -1.74 10.59 3.33
N PHE A 126 -1.53 10.58 2.02
CA PHE A 126 -0.28 10.15 1.39
C PHE A 126 0.46 11.41 0.97
N SER A 127 1.71 11.58 1.39
CA SER A 127 2.49 12.78 1.01
C SER A 127 2.64 12.91 -0.50
N ALA A 128 2.94 14.10 -0.98
CA ALA A 128 3.31 14.32 -2.37
C ALA A 128 4.34 13.28 -2.83
N PRO A 129 4.16 12.64 -4.00
CA PRO A 129 5.00 11.54 -4.43
C PRO A 129 6.41 12.04 -4.74
N LYS A 130 7.42 11.24 -4.36
CA LYS A 130 8.80 11.46 -4.78
C LYS A 130 9.13 10.47 -5.88
N ALA A 131 9.73 10.94 -6.97
CA ALA A 131 10.19 10.07 -8.02
C ALA A 131 11.66 10.31 -8.36
N TRP A 132 12.34 9.27 -8.82
CA TRP A 132 13.74 9.34 -9.23
C TRP A 132 14.11 8.24 -10.23
N GLN A 133 15.24 8.45 -10.87
CA GLN A 133 15.92 7.45 -11.70
C GLN A 133 17.30 7.17 -11.11
N GLU A 134 17.75 5.91 -11.20
CA GLU A 134 19.13 5.55 -10.83
C GLU A 134 20.06 5.87 -12.00
N THR A 135 21.13 6.59 -11.71
CA THR A 135 22.19 6.93 -12.66
C THR A 135 23.56 6.50 -12.10
N PRO A 136 24.63 6.44 -12.93
CA PRO A 136 25.97 6.15 -12.43
C PRO A 136 26.48 7.18 -11.39
N LEU A 137 25.87 8.37 -11.34
CA LEU A 137 26.22 9.45 -10.41
C LEU A 137 25.31 9.48 -9.17
N GLY A 138 24.34 8.56 -9.06
CA GLY A 138 23.37 8.48 -7.98
C GLY A 138 21.93 8.66 -8.46
N ARG A 139 21.04 9.03 -7.53
CA ARG A 139 19.63 9.27 -7.83
C ARG A 139 19.41 10.64 -8.44
N GLU A 140 18.77 10.67 -9.59
CA GLU A 140 18.33 11.88 -10.27
C GLU A 140 16.82 12.06 -10.02
N PRO A 141 16.37 13.18 -9.41
CA PRO A 141 14.96 13.40 -9.13
C PRO A 141 14.16 13.59 -10.41
N VAL A 142 12.92 13.06 -10.40
CA VAL A 142 11.92 13.25 -11.44
C VAL A 142 10.74 13.96 -10.82
N GLU A 143 10.21 14.99 -11.46
CA GLU A 143 8.97 15.62 -11.01
C GLU A 143 7.82 14.63 -11.03
N ALA A 144 7.03 14.58 -9.95
CA ALA A 144 5.90 13.71 -9.82
C ALA A 144 4.76 14.40 -9.07
N ALA A 145 3.54 14.16 -9.50
CA ALA A 145 2.33 14.60 -8.83
C ALA A 145 1.26 13.50 -8.87
N TYR A 146 0.29 13.55 -7.96
CA TYR A 146 -0.90 12.71 -8.08
C TYR A 146 -1.89 13.30 -9.09
N TRP A 147 -2.67 12.42 -9.68
CA TRP A 147 -4.02 12.72 -10.16
C TRP A 147 -5.01 11.84 -9.36
N ALA A 148 -6.24 12.33 -9.14
CA ALA A 148 -7.28 11.60 -8.43
C ALA A 148 -8.63 11.88 -9.09
N GLU A 149 -9.35 10.82 -9.47
CA GLU A 149 -10.66 10.92 -10.13
C GLU A 149 -11.47 9.64 -9.89
N ASN A 150 -12.77 9.79 -9.58
CA ASN A 150 -13.75 8.70 -9.49
C ASN A 150 -13.34 7.54 -8.55
N GLY A 151 -12.61 7.82 -7.47
CA GLY A 151 -12.12 6.79 -6.54
C GLY A 151 -10.83 6.11 -6.97
N ASP A 152 -10.27 6.52 -8.10
CA ASP A 152 -8.96 6.10 -8.58
C ASP A 152 -7.92 7.20 -8.37
N TYR A 153 -6.64 6.80 -8.29
CA TYR A 153 -5.50 7.71 -8.35
C TYR A 153 -4.35 7.10 -9.14
N GLY A 154 -3.45 7.94 -9.57
CA GLY A 154 -2.20 7.56 -10.23
C GLY A 154 -1.22 8.73 -10.20
N PHE A 155 -0.24 8.70 -11.11
CA PHE A 155 0.85 9.65 -11.11
C PHE A 155 0.99 10.36 -12.45
N LEU A 156 1.31 11.65 -12.37
CA LEU A 156 1.79 12.46 -13.47
C LEU A 156 3.30 12.62 -13.28
N LEU A 157 4.08 12.36 -14.31
CA LEU A 157 5.53 12.51 -14.29
C LEU A 157 5.96 13.67 -15.19
N GLY A 158 6.93 14.44 -14.73
CA GLY A 158 7.64 15.41 -15.56
C GLY A 158 8.56 14.73 -16.57
N ALA A 159 9.52 15.48 -17.12
CA ALA A 159 10.50 14.94 -18.07
C ALA A 159 11.45 13.95 -17.36
N TYR A 160 11.71 12.80 -17.99
CA TYR A 160 12.64 11.78 -17.52
C TYR A 160 13.26 11.01 -18.70
N ASP A 161 14.35 10.27 -18.46
CA ASP A 161 14.97 9.39 -19.45
C ASP A 161 14.14 8.10 -19.60
N THR A 162 13.44 7.96 -20.71
CA THR A 162 12.57 6.80 -20.99
C THR A 162 13.34 5.48 -21.18
N ALA A 163 14.66 5.53 -21.30
CA ALA A 163 15.52 4.34 -21.36
C ALA A 163 15.90 3.80 -19.97
N ARG A 164 15.51 4.49 -18.89
CA ARG A 164 15.81 4.11 -17.51
C ARG A 164 14.55 3.81 -16.72
N THR A 165 14.69 2.99 -15.68
CA THR A 165 13.61 2.76 -14.72
C THR A 165 13.34 4.02 -13.90
N VAL A 166 12.06 4.41 -13.78
CA VAL A 166 11.59 5.40 -12.82
C VAL A 166 11.05 4.70 -11.58
N HIS A 167 11.44 5.17 -10.42
CA HIS A 167 10.89 4.77 -9.13
C HIS A 167 10.01 5.90 -8.59
N ILE A 168 8.81 5.55 -8.09
CA ILE A 168 7.87 6.49 -7.49
C ILE A 168 7.56 5.99 -6.08
N ASP A 169 7.85 6.82 -5.09
CA ASP A 169 7.60 6.57 -3.68
C ASP A 169 6.53 7.54 -3.17
N PRO A 170 5.27 7.10 -3.13
CA PRO A 170 4.22 7.79 -2.40
C PRO A 170 4.38 7.46 -0.91
N LEU A 171 5.24 8.18 -0.20
CA LEU A 171 5.39 8.03 1.24
C LEU A 171 4.01 8.12 1.90
N LEU A 172 3.55 7.03 2.49
CA LEU A 172 2.52 7.09 3.49
C LEU A 172 3.03 8.00 4.61
N ALA A 173 2.59 9.26 4.62
CA ALA A 173 2.71 10.07 5.80
C ALA A 173 1.99 9.28 6.89
N SER A 174 2.76 8.76 7.85
CA SER A 174 2.38 7.83 8.89
C SER A 174 0.89 7.90 9.26
N THR A 175 0.09 7.07 8.62
CA THR A 175 -1.20 6.73 9.17
C THR A 175 -0.92 5.68 10.23
N TYR A 176 -1.25 6.02 11.46
CA TYR A 176 -1.23 5.06 12.54
C TYR A 176 -2.12 3.88 12.16
N LEU A 177 -1.50 2.76 11.86
CA LEU A 177 -2.18 1.47 11.88
C LEU A 177 -2.21 1.03 13.35
N GLY A 178 -3.11 1.62 14.15
CA GLY A 178 -3.15 1.28 15.56
C GLY A 178 -4.03 2.18 16.41
N GLY A 179 -3.99 1.96 17.71
CA GLY A 179 -4.71 2.73 18.72
C GLY A 179 -3.92 3.94 19.22
N SER A 180 -4.29 4.43 20.41
CA SER A 180 -3.63 5.58 21.06
C SER A 180 -2.32 5.22 21.80
N LYS A 181 -1.91 3.93 21.78
CA LYS A 181 -0.72 3.42 22.46
C LYS A 181 0.27 2.85 21.46
N TRP A 182 1.17 2.01 21.94
CA TRP A 182 2.23 1.43 21.13
C TRP A 182 1.67 0.35 20.19
N ASP A 183 1.91 0.51 18.88
CA ASP A 183 1.50 -0.40 17.83
C ASP A 183 2.72 -0.86 17.02
N SER A 184 2.70 -2.09 16.54
CA SER A 184 3.78 -2.66 15.73
C SER A 184 3.21 -3.51 14.61
N CYS A 185 3.57 -3.19 13.37
CA CYS A 185 3.34 -4.06 12.23
C CYS A 185 4.47 -5.10 12.17
N VAL A 186 4.10 -6.38 12.13
CA VAL A 186 5.07 -7.50 12.16
C VAL A 186 5.16 -8.19 10.82
N ALA A 187 4.06 -8.21 10.03
CA ALA A 187 4.07 -8.88 8.74
C ALA A 187 2.95 -8.45 7.80
N LEU A 188 3.16 -8.74 6.53
CA LEU A 188 2.24 -8.55 5.42
C LEU A 188 1.93 -9.90 4.77
N ALA A 189 0.71 -10.05 4.26
CA ALA A 189 0.31 -11.14 3.38
C ALA A 189 -0.56 -10.59 2.25
N VAL A 190 -0.58 -11.29 1.12
CA VAL A 190 -1.45 -10.95 -0.02
C VAL A 190 -2.20 -12.21 -0.42
N ASP A 191 -3.50 -12.10 -0.65
CA ASP A 191 -4.28 -13.21 -1.19
C ASP A 191 -4.26 -13.26 -2.73
N SER A 192 -4.85 -14.29 -3.29
CA SER A 192 -4.93 -14.49 -4.75
C SER A 192 -5.76 -13.42 -5.48
N SER A 193 -6.54 -12.62 -4.74
CA SER A 193 -7.33 -11.50 -5.27
C SER A 193 -6.58 -10.16 -5.17
N GLY A 194 -5.34 -10.16 -4.63
CA GLY A 194 -4.50 -8.98 -4.51
C GLY A 194 -4.78 -8.12 -3.26
N TYR A 195 -5.55 -8.62 -2.28
CA TYR A 195 -5.72 -7.91 -1.02
C TYR A 195 -4.48 -8.05 -0.15
N VAL A 196 -4.01 -6.93 0.39
CA VAL A 196 -2.88 -6.89 1.33
C VAL A 196 -3.41 -6.94 2.76
N TYR A 197 -2.96 -7.94 3.50
CA TYR A 197 -3.27 -8.11 4.91
C TYR A 197 -2.05 -7.70 5.74
N VAL A 198 -2.28 -6.89 6.75
CA VAL A 198 -1.24 -6.43 7.68
C VAL A 198 -1.55 -7.03 9.04
N THR A 199 -0.58 -7.61 9.70
CA THR A 199 -0.72 -8.11 11.08
C THR A 199 0.34 -7.52 11.98
N GLY A 200 -0.03 -7.33 13.24
CA GLY A 200 0.83 -6.73 14.25
C GLY A 200 0.22 -6.79 15.63
N THR A 201 0.79 -6.06 16.55
CA THR A 201 0.27 -5.86 17.91
C THR A 201 -0.17 -4.42 18.09
N THR A 202 -1.34 -4.23 18.71
CA THR A 202 -1.85 -2.93 19.15
C THR A 202 -2.09 -2.99 20.66
N ARG A 203 -1.87 -1.89 21.38
CA ARG A 203 -2.11 -1.74 22.83
C ARG A 203 -2.92 -0.49 23.12
#